data_41d1cad57700c774b7dd7cadbb4cbde2
#
_entry.id   41d1cad57700c774b7dd7cadbb4cbde2
#
_cell.length_a   1.000
_cell.length_b   1.000
_cell.length_c   1.000
_cell.angle_alpha   90.00
_cell.angle_beta   90.00
_cell.angle_gamma   90.00
#
_symmetry.space_group_name_H-M   'P 1'
#
loop_
_entity.id
_entity.type
_entity.pdbx_description
1 polymer ?
#
loop_
_entity_poly.entity_id
_entity_poly.type
_entity_poly.pdbx_seq_one_letter_code
_entity_poly.pdbx_strand_id
1 'polypeptide(L)'
;RQMCIRDREHMVDTVLYFEGDRHASYRILRAVKNRFGSTNEIGVFEMRQNGLVEVENPSEYMLSGKPENASGSVVACSMEGTRPILLEIQALVARTNFGMPRRTAAGTDYNRVNLLMAVLEKRLGMNLGNCDAYVNIAGGIKMNEPAIDLGIVMALVSSYRNRPIDEKTIVFGEVGLSGEVRAVNMPEQRVAEAKKLGFETCILPEVCMKTVKLSLI
;
A
#
# COMPACT_ATOMS: atom_id res chain seq x y z
N ARG A 1 0.34 31.78 -28.07
CA ARG A 1 0.10 31.52 -26.64
C ARG A 1 -0.02 30.02 -26.44
N GLN A 2 1.00 29.40 -25.87
CA GLN A 2 0.87 28.02 -25.40
C GLN A 2 -0.16 28.02 -24.27
N MET A 3 -1.31 27.40 -24.50
CA MET A 3 -2.36 27.21 -23.51
C MET A 3 -1.85 26.26 -22.44
N CYS A 4 -1.91 26.67 -21.16
CA CYS A 4 -1.49 25.83 -20.03
C CYS A 4 -2.34 24.54 -19.98
N ILE A 5 -1.77 23.45 -19.51
CA ILE A 5 -2.50 22.16 -19.37
C ILE A 5 -3.78 22.36 -18.57
N ARG A 6 -3.73 23.17 -17.49
CA ARG A 6 -4.89 23.53 -16.67
C ARG A 6 -6.03 24.21 -17.44
N ASP A 7 -5.68 25.08 -18.39
CA ASP A 7 -6.69 25.79 -19.19
C ASP A 7 -7.46 24.84 -20.11
N ARG A 8 -6.80 23.76 -20.58
CA ARG A 8 -7.42 22.71 -21.39
C ARG A 8 -8.35 21.81 -20.60
N GLU A 9 -8.05 21.53 -19.34
CA GLU A 9 -8.88 20.70 -18.45
C GLU A 9 -10.27 21.33 -18.23
N HIS A 10 -10.38 22.66 -18.28
CA HIS A 10 -11.68 23.34 -18.16
C HIS A 10 -12.55 23.22 -19.40
N MET A 11 -11.95 22.95 -20.57
CA MET A 11 -12.65 22.91 -21.85
C MET A 11 -13.19 21.53 -22.24
N VAL A 12 -12.83 20.48 -21.50
CA VAL A 12 -13.21 19.09 -21.80
C VAL A 12 -14.10 18.52 -20.70
N ASP A 13 -14.93 17.57 -21.03
CA ASP A 13 -15.85 16.93 -20.11
C ASP A 13 -15.18 15.83 -19.27
N THR A 14 -14.12 15.22 -19.79
CA THR A 14 -13.38 14.16 -19.11
C THR A 14 -11.89 14.39 -19.21
N VAL A 15 -11.18 14.20 -18.10
CA VAL A 15 -9.72 14.26 -18.02
C VAL A 15 -9.24 12.95 -17.39
N LEU A 16 -8.38 12.26 -18.12
CA LEU A 16 -7.75 11.03 -17.68
C LEU A 16 -6.23 11.26 -17.55
N TYR A 17 -5.66 10.79 -16.44
CA TYR A 17 -4.23 10.79 -16.25
C TYR A 17 -3.66 9.38 -16.27
N PHE A 18 -2.55 9.23 -16.99
CA PHE A 18 -1.68 8.09 -16.86
C PHE A 18 -0.63 8.37 -15.78
N GLU A 19 -0.70 7.61 -14.70
CA GLU A 19 0.27 7.63 -13.61
C GLU A 19 1.19 6.41 -13.73
N GLY A 20 2.48 6.59 -13.43
CA GLY A 20 3.46 5.50 -13.38
C GLY A 20 4.87 6.02 -13.49
N ASP A 21 5.79 5.35 -12.80
CA ASP A 21 7.22 5.63 -12.90
C ASP A 21 7.75 5.12 -14.25
N ARG A 22 8.80 5.80 -14.79
CA ARG A 22 9.46 5.39 -16.04
C ARG A 22 10.06 3.99 -15.97
N HIS A 23 10.40 3.53 -14.78
CA HIS A 23 10.99 2.22 -14.51
C HIS A 23 9.99 1.17 -14.08
N ALA A 24 8.74 1.55 -13.76
CA ALA A 24 7.68 0.61 -13.42
C ALA A 24 7.02 0.05 -14.68
N SER A 25 6.77 -1.24 -14.70
CA SER A 25 6.07 -1.91 -15.81
C SER A 25 4.60 -1.49 -15.91
N TYR A 26 4.05 -0.87 -14.84
CA TYR A 26 2.66 -0.47 -14.79
C TYR A 26 2.39 0.96 -15.17
N ARG A 27 1.13 1.13 -15.58
CA ARG A 27 0.50 2.43 -15.71
C ARG A 27 -0.89 2.35 -15.10
N ILE A 28 -1.22 3.33 -14.27
CA ILE A 28 -2.57 3.51 -13.75
C ILE A 28 -3.24 4.60 -14.56
N LEU A 29 -4.39 4.29 -15.12
CA LEU A 29 -5.26 5.26 -15.77
C LEU A 29 -6.31 5.71 -14.77
N ARG A 30 -6.28 6.98 -14.41
CA ARG A 30 -7.18 7.59 -13.42
C ARG A 30 -8.02 8.70 -14.05
N ALA A 31 -9.32 8.70 -13.78
CA ALA A 31 -10.17 9.82 -14.10
C ALA A 31 -9.99 10.92 -13.04
N VAL A 32 -9.60 12.12 -13.47
CA VAL A 32 -9.46 13.31 -12.60
C VAL A 32 -10.68 14.21 -12.72
N LYS A 33 -11.28 14.22 -13.89
CA LYS A 33 -12.53 14.94 -14.17
C LYS A 33 -13.41 14.03 -15.04
N ASN A 34 -14.67 13.88 -14.66
CA ASN A 34 -15.67 13.20 -15.46
C ASN A 34 -17.05 13.85 -15.21
N ARG A 35 -17.53 14.57 -16.19
CA ARG A 35 -18.83 15.26 -16.11
C ARG A 35 -20.01 14.30 -16.10
N PHE A 36 -19.86 13.12 -16.67
CA PHE A 36 -20.96 12.18 -16.92
C PHE A 36 -20.89 10.90 -16.06
N GLY A 37 -19.92 10.80 -15.15
CA GLY A 37 -19.76 9.60 -14.34
C GLY A 37 -18.78 9.75 -13.18
N SER A 38 -18.45 8.61 -12.56
CA SER A 38 -17.53 8.53 -11.44
C SER A 38 -16.08 8.86 -11.86
N THR A 39 -15.32 9.45 -10.95
CA THR A 39 -13.86 9.59 -11.04
C THR A 39 -13.13 8.58 -10.14
N ASN A 40 -13.87 7.70 -9.45
CA ASN A 40 -13.32 6.76 -8.47
C ASN A 40 -12.83 5.44 -9.09
N GLU A 41 -13.02 5.26 -10.39
CA GLU A 41 -12.57 4.06 -11.09
C GLU A 41 -11.18 4.26 -11.66
N ILE A 42 -10.39 3.18 -11.64
CA ILE A 42 -9.06 3.14 -12.22
C ILE A 42 -8.91 1.96 -13.18
N GLY A 43 -8.12 2.15 -14.24
CA GLY A 43 -7.59 1.07 -15.07
C GLY A 43 -6.12 0.81 -14.73
N VAL A 44 -5.74 -0.45 -14.60
CA VAL A 44 -4.34 -0.85 -14.42
C VAL A 44 -3.85 -1.52 -15.70
N PHE A 45 -2.74 -1.04 -16.23
CA PHE A 45 -2.15 -1.52 -17.48
C PHE A 45 -0.69 -1.87 -17.26
N GLU A 46 -0.21 -2.86 -17.98
CA GLU A 46 1.20 -3.23 -18.08
C GLU A 46 1.77 -2.76 -19.42
N MET A 47 2.98 -2.20 -19.38
CA MET A 47 3.72 -1.86 -20.61
C MET A 47 4.46 -3.10 -21.11
N ARG A 48 4.03 -3.67 -22.22
CA ARG A 48 4.68 -4.80 -22.89
C ARG A 48 5.30 -4.37 -24.22
N GLN A 49 6.00 -5.29 -24.89
CA GLN A 49 6.61 -5.03 -26.21
C GLN A 49 5.59 -4.64 -27.29
N ASN A 50 4.38 -5.14 -27.18
CA ASN A 50 3.25 -4.85 -28.08
C ASN A 50 2.39 -3.64 -27.64
N GLY A 51 2.81 -2.90 -26.60
CA GLY A 51 2.11 -1.74 -26.06
C GLY A 51 1.49 -1.95 -24.70
N LEU A 52 0.49 -1.14 -24.37
CA LEU A 52 -0.26 -1.23 -23.11
C LEU A 52 -1.25 -2.38 -23.15
N VAL A 53 -1.18 -3.25 -22.16
CA VAL A 53 -2.09 -4.39 -21.98
C VAL A 53 -2.80 -4.25 -20.64
N GLU A 54 -4.10 -4.43 -20.60
CA GLU A 54 -4.88 -4.41 -19.36
C GLU A 54 -4.44 -5.51 -18.40
N VAL A 55 -4.36 -5.17 -17.12
CA VAL A 55 -4.11 -6.11 -16.03
C VAL A 55 -5.45 -6.43 -15.37
N GLU A 56 -5.99 -7.61 -15.66
CA GLU A 56 -7.30 -8.03 -15.13
C GLU A 56 -7.30 -8.13 -13.60
N ASN A 57 -6.23 -8.66 -13.02
CA ASN A 57 -6.05 -8.79 -11.58
C ASN A 57 -4.75 -8.12 -11.10
N PRO A 58 -4.79 -6.82 -10.76
CA PRO A 58 -3.63 -6.11 -10.26
C PRO A 58 -3.03 -6.72 -9.00
N SER A 59 -3.86 -7.25 -8.09
CA SER A 59 -3.40 -7.86 -6.85
C SER A 59 -2.54 -9.10 -7.08
N GLU A 60 -2.96 -10.00 -7.96
CA GLU A 60 -2.14 -11.18 -8.31
C GLU A 60 -0.78 -10.80 -8.86
N TYR A 61 -0.77 -9.81 -9.71
CA TYR A 61 0.46 -9.35 -10.30
C TYR A 61 1.37 -8.68 -9.26
N MET A 62 0.83 -7.83 -8.39
CA MET A 62 1.58 -7.14 -7.33
C MET A 62 2.20 -8.10 -6.32
N LEU A 63 1.59 -9.27 -6.14
CA LEU A 63 2.08 -10.32 -5.25
C LEU A 63 2.99 -11.33 -5.98
N SER A 64 3.13 -11.21 -7.29
CA SER A 64 4.00 -12.07 -8.09
C SER A 64 5.46 -11.91 -7.66
N GLY A 65 6.12 -13.05 -7.34
CA GLY A 65 7.51 -13.06 -6.89
C GLY A 65 7.71 -12.72 -5.41
N LYS A 66 6.66 -12.65 -4.61
CA LYS A 66 6.77 -12.51 -3.16
C LYS A 66 7.58 -13.69 -2.60
N PRO A 67 8.63 -13.41 -1.77
CA PRO A 67 9.44 -14.47 -1.18
C PRO A 67 8.65 -15.22 -0.09
N GLU A 68 8.81 -16.53 -0.05
CA GLU A 68 8.25 -17.38 1.00
C GLU A 68 9.07 -17.26 2.28
N ASN A 69 8.40 -17.28 3.45
CA ASN A 69 9.04 -17.28 4.78
C ASN A 69 10.08 -16.15 5.01
N ALA A 70 9.95 -15.02 4.32
CA ALA A 70 10.86 -13.89 4.49
C ALA A 70 10.39 -12.95 5.61
N SER A 71 11.28 -12.65 6.56
CA SER A 71 11.01 -11.59 7.53
C SER A 71 11.01 -10.22 6.84
N GLY A 72 10.11 -9.33 7.28
CA GLY A 72 9.97 -7.99 6.70
C GLY A 72 9.05 -7.91 5.48
N SER A 73 8.45 -9.01 5.04
CA SER A 73 7.45 -9.04 3.96
C SER A 73 6.05 -9.19 4.54
N VAL A 74 5.14 -8.30 4.17
CA VAL A 74 3.74 -8.28 4.62
C VAL A 74 2.84 -7.94 3.45
N VAL A 75 1.70 -8.60 3.34
CA VAL A 75 0.67 -8.22 2.38
C VAL A 75 -0.34 -7.27 3.03
N ALA A 76 -0.53 -6.12 2.42
CA ALA A 76 -1.54 -5.13 2.82
C ALA A 76 -2.57 -4.93 1.72
N CYS A 77 -3.72 -4.36 2.08
CA CYS A 77 -4.74 -3.96 1.13
C CYS A 77 -4.91 -2.45 1.13
N SER A 78 -4.68 -1.84 -0.01
CA SER A 78 -4.99 -0.44 -0.31
C SER A 78 -6.24 -0.33 -1.17
N MET A 79 -6.92 0.82 -1.10
CA MET A 79 -8.01 1.17 -2.00
C MET A 79 -7.53 2.21 -3.01
N GLU A 80 -7.67 1.91 -4.27
CA GLU A 80 -7.51 2.86 -5.35
C GLU A 80 -8.89 3.17 -5.95
N GLY A 81 -9.45 4.32 -5.54
CA GLY A 81 -10.85 4.62 -5.81
C GLY A 81 -11.77 3.63 -5.08
N THR A 82 -12.52 2.86 -5.85
CA THR A 82 -13.41 1.79 -5.34
C THR A 82 -12.79 0.39 -5.47
N ARG A 83 -11.58 0.28 -6.02
CA ARG A 83 -10.93 -1.01 -6.28
C ARG A 83 -9.93 -1.36 -5.17
N PRO A 84 -10.11 -2.49 -4.47
CA PRO A 84 -9.10 -3.00 -3.56
C PRO A 84 -7.91 -3.54 -4.34
N ILE A 85 -6.70 -3.22 -3.88
CA ILE A 85 -5.45 -3.72 -4.43
C ILE A 85 -4.61 -4.28 -3.30
N LEU A 86 -4.29 -5.57 -3.38
CA LEU A 86 -3.34 -6.18 -2.49
C LEU A 86 -1.92 -5.90 -2.99
N LEU A 87 -1.05 -5.55 -2.05
CA LEU A 87 0.34 -5.19 -2.35
C LEU A 87 1.27 -5.73 -1.27
N GLU A 88 2.49 -6.04 -1.67
CA GLU A 88 3.53 -6.43 -0.75
C GLU A 88 4.26 -5.19 -0.23
N ILE A 89 4.36 -5.10 1.10
CA ILE A 89 5.20 -4.13 1.81
C ILE A 89 6.43 -4.88 2.30
N GLN A 90 7.60 -4.40 1.90
CA GLN A 90 8.89 -4.93 2.31
C GLN A 90 9.57 -3.94 3.24
N ALA A 91 10.09 -4.42 4.36
CA ALA A 91 10.92 -3.65 5.27
C ALA A 91 12.22 -4.37 5.60
N LEU A 92 13.30 -3.63 5.61
CA LEU A 92 14.60 -4.11 6.08
C LEU A 92 15.08 -3.21 7.21
N VAL A 93 15.26 -3.78 8.39
CA VAL A 93 15.79 -3.09 9.57
C VAL A 93 17.08 -3.75 9.97
N ALA A 94 18.17 -2.98 10.01
CA ALA A 94 19.49 -3.45 10.37
C ALA A 94 20.17 -2.46 11.34
N ARG A 95 21.06 -2.94 12.20
CA ARG A 95 21.84 -2.03 13.06
C ARG A 95 22.74 -1.15 12.19
N THR A 96 22.74 0.16 12.47
CA THR A 96 23.66 1.07 11.79
C THR A 96 25.09 0.89 12.28
N ASN A 97 26.04 0.89 11.34
CA ASN A 97 27.46 0.78 11.65
C ASN A 97 28.17 2.15 11.65
N PHE A 98 27.47 3.23 11.27
CA PHE A 98 28.10 4.52 10.96
C PHE A 98 27.57 5.71 11.78
N GLY A 99 26.99 5.49 12.93
CA GLY A 99 26.58 6.54 13.86
C GLY A 99 25.32 7.32 13.50
N MET A 100 24.97 7.49 12.23
CA MET A 100 23.71 8.12 11.79
C MET A 100 22.83 7.11 11.04
N PRO A 101 21.67 6.77 11.60
CA PRO A 101 20.74 5.84 10.96
C PRO A 101 20.22 6.36 9.62
N ARG A 102 20.24 5.49 8.62
CA ARG A 102 19.66 5.76 7.29
C ARG A 102 18.23 5.29 7.25
N ARG A 103 17.38 6.09 6.65
CA ARG A 103 15.98 5.73 6.44
C ARG A 103 15.60 6.02 5.02
N THR A 104 14.93 5.09 4.39
CA THR A 104 14.50 5.20 2.99
C THR A 104 13.10 4.63 2.84
N ALA A 105 12.27 5.33 2.08
CA ALA A 105 10.95 4.87 1.70
C ALA A 105 10.81 4.94 0.19
N ALA A 106 10.41 3.85 -0.42
CA ALA A 106 10.08 3.75 -1.83
C ALA A 106 8.62 3.29 -1.98
N GLY A 107 7.86 3.95 -2.83
CA GLY A 107 6.44 3.66 -3.04
C GLY A 107 5.49 4.18 -1.95
N THR A 108 5.99 4.80 -0.88
CA THR A 108 5.18 5.43 0.18
C THR A 108 5.84 6.71 0.69
N ASP A 109 5.11 7.47 1.53
CA ASP A 109 5.62 8.72 2.09
C ASP A 109 6.70 8.50 3.15
N TYR A 110 7.85 9.13 2.96
CA TYR A 110 9.00 9.04 3.85
C TYR A 110 8.70 9.54 5.27
N ASN A 111 7.96 10.65 5.39
CA ASN A 111 7.62 11.22 6.69
C ASN A 111 6.66 10.31 7.45
N ARG A 112 5.73 9.65 6.72
CA ARG A 112 4.82 8.67 7.32
C ARG A 112 5.59 7.49 7.91
N VAL A 113 6.57 6.94 7.20
CA VAL A 113 7.43 5.85 7.71
C VAL A 113 8.16 6.28 8.98
N ASN A 114 8.76 7.47 9.00
CA ASN A 114 9.46 7.99 10.19
C ASN A 114 8.52 8.16 11.38
N LEU A 115 7.30 8.61 11.14
CA LEU A 115 6.28 8.77 12.18
C LEU A 115 5.88 7.42 12.77
N LEU A 116 5.65 6.40 11.92
CA LEU A 116 5.33 5.04 12.37
C LEU A 116 6.50 4.43 13.15
N MET A 117 7.75 4.66 12.76
CA MET A 117 8.92 4.24 13.51
C MET A 117 8.98 4.90 14.89
N ALA A 118 8.67 6.19 15.00
CA ALA A 118 8.61 6.88 16.29
C ALA A 118 7.51 6.31 17.20
N VAL A 119 6.36 5.92 16.64
CA VAL A 119 5.31 5.21 17.37
C VAL A 119 5.80 3.86 17.88
N LEU A 120 6.49 3.07 17.05
CA LEU A 120 7.08 1.79 17.46
C LEU A 120 8.10 1.94 18.60
N GLU A 121 8.96 2.94 18.53
CA GLU A 121 9.93 3.24 19.60
C GLU A 121 9.20 3.61 20.90
N LYS A 122 8.27 4.56 20.83
CA LYS A 122 7.64 5.12 22.02
C LYS A 122 6.63 4.15 22.67
N ARG A 123 5.87 3.39 21.89
CA ARG A 123 4.77 2.55 22.37
C ARG A 123 5.16 1.10 22.59
N LEU A 124 6.06 0.56 21.77
CA LEU A 124 6.52 -0.83 21.88
C LEU A 124 7.92 -0.96 22.47
N GLY A 125 8.59 0.14 22.78
CA GLY A 125 9.93 0.13 23.33
C GLY A 125 10.99 -0.45 22.40
N MET A 126 10.74 -0.41 21.08
CA MET A 126 11.70 -0.90 20.09
C MET A 126 12.85 0.08 19.94
N ASN A 127 14.08 -0.40 19.99
CA ASN A 127 15.27 0.43 19.85
C ASN A 127 15.64 0.64 18.37
N LEU A 128 14.85 1.45 17.66
CA LEU A 128 15.02 1.74 16.23
C LEU A 128 15.91 2.96 15.98
N GLY A 129 16.22 3.76 17.02
CA GLY A 129 17.05 4.96 16.92
C GLY A 129 18.47 4.67 16.43
N ASN A 130 18.97 3.43 16.62
CA ASN A 130 20.27 2.97 16.15
C ASN A 130 20.17 1.96 14.98
N CYS A 131 19.07 1.98 14.25
CA CYS A 131 18.85 1.07 13.14
C CYS A 131 18.64 1.83 11.82
N ASP A 132 19.27 1.34 10.78
CA ASP A 132 18.90 1.66 9.41
C ASP A 132 17.55 1.00 9.09
N ALA A 133 16.68 1.71 8.40
CA ALA A 133 15.38 1.18 8.00
C ALA A 133 15.07 1.55 6.56
N TYR A 134 14.68 0.56 5.80
CA TYR A 134 14.30 0.66 4.40
C TYR A 134 12.89 0.07 4.24
N VAL A 135 11.98 0.85 3.68
CA VAL A 135 10.62 0.40 3.38
C VAL A 135 10.37 0.54 1.88
N ASN A 136 9.87 -0.50 1.28
CA ASN A 136 9.56 -0.54 -0.14
C ASN A 136 8.17 -1.15 -0.36
N ILE A 137 7.36 -0.50 -1.20
CA ILE A 137 6.15 -1.10 -1.74
C ILE A 137 6.53 -1.78 -3.05
N ALA A 138 6.37 -3.10 -3.10
CA ALA A 138 6.69 -3.87 -4.30
C ALA A 138 5.78 -3.46 -5.47
N GLY A 139 6.30 -3.61 -6.71
CA GLY A 139 5.57 -3.30 -7.93
C GLY A 139 5.72 -1.87 -8.45
N GLY A 140 6.46 -0.98 -7.75
CA GLY A 140 6.78 0.37 -8.24
C GLY A 140 5.59 1.35 -8.26
N ILE A 141 4.53 1.06 -7.54
CA ILE A 141 3.36 1.94 -7.38
C ILE A 141 3.53 2.79 -6.11
N LYS A 142 3.11 4.05 -6.19
CA LYS A 142 3.02 4.91 -5.00
C LYS A 142 1.68 4.72 -4.32
N MET A 143 1.73 4.32 -3.04
CA MET A 143 0.57 4.16 -2.17
C MET A 143 0.73 5.05 -0.93
N ASN A 144 -0.18 5.99 -0.77
CA ASN A 144 -0.19 6.92 0.35
C ASN A 144 -1.47 6.81 1.20
N GLU A 145 -2.23 5.74 1.00
CA GLU A 145 -3.43 5.48 1.77
C GLU A 145 -3.08 5.10 3.22
N PRO A 146 -3.65 5.77 4.25
CA PRO A 146 -3.36 5.46 5.65
C PRO A 146 -3.66 4.00 6.04
N ALA A 147 -4.53 3.32 5.32
CA ALA A 147 -4.86 1.92 5.58
C ALA A 147 -3.65 0.96 5.49
N ILE A 148 -2.56 1.34 4.81
CA ILE A 148 -1.35 0.52 4.73
C ILE A 148 -0.40 0.69 5.93
N ASP A 149 -0.67 1.62 6.84
CA ASP A 149 0.19 1.90 7.99
C ASP A 149 0.46 0.66 8.84
N LEU A 150 -0.61 -0.09 9.15
CA LEU A 150 -0.47 -1.31 9.96
C LEU A 150 0.41 -2.35 9.24
N GLY A 151 0.34 -2.42 7.92
CA GLY A 151 1.23 -3.25 7.10
C GLY A 151 2.69 -2.80 7.20
N ILE A 152 2.96 -1.49 7.13
CA ILE A 152 4.31 -0.93 7.29
C ILE A 152 4.85 -1.24 8.69
N VAL A 153 4.05 -1.01 9.73
CA VAL A 153 4.40 -1.31 11.12
C VAL A 153 4.75 -2.79 11.28
N MET A 154 3.92 -3.68 10.77
CA MET A 154 4.14 -5.12 10.88
C MET A 154 5.36 -5.59 10.09
N ALA A 155 5.63 -5.01 8.91
CA ALA A 155 6.83 -5.30 8.13
C ALA A 155 8.11 -4.87 8.89
N LEU A 156 8.11 -3.66 9.47
CA LEU A 156 9.21 -3.16 10.30
C LEU A 156 9.46 -4.06 11.53
N VAL A 157 8.40 -4.44 12.25
CA VAL A 157 8.49 -5.34 13.42
C VAL A 157 8.96 -6.72 13.02
N SER A 158 8.44 -7.28 11.94
CA SER A 158 8.85 -8.58 11.39
C SER A 158 10.34 -8.59 11.05
N SER A 159 10.82 -7.58 10.34
CA SER A 159 12.24 -7.44 10.01
C SER A 159 13.11 -7.27 11.26
N TYR A 160 12.72 -6.37 12.17
CA TYR A 160 13.46 -6.11 13.41
C TYR A 160 13.62 -7.35 14.28
N ARG A 161 12.57 -8.17 14.38
CA ARG A 161 12.55 -9.40 15.17
C ARG A 161 13.05 -10.63 14.40
N ASN A 162 13.33 -10.46 13.11
CA ASN A 162 13.67 -11.53 12.19
C ASN A 162 12.68 -12.71 12.24
N ARG A 163 11.39 -12.39 12.25
CA ARG A 163 10.28 -13.35 12.29
C ARG A 163 9.34 -13.11 11.13
N PRO A 164 9.19 -14.06 10.19
CA PRO A 164 8.26 -13.94 9.08
C PRO A 164 6.81 -13.89 9.58
N ILE A 165 5.96 -13.24 8.81
CA ILE A 165 4.51 -13.26 8.96
C ILE A 165 3.98 -14.33 8.03
N ASP A 166 2.95 -15.03 8.47
CA ASP A 166 2.30 -16.08 7.67
C ASP A 166 1.86 -15.54 6.31
N GLU A 167 2.15 -16.29 5.26
CA GLU A 167 1.97 -15.89 3.86
C GLU A 167 0.52 -15.65 3.46
N LYS A 168 -0.40 -16.33 4.15
CA LYS A 168 -1.83 -16.21 3.94
C LYS A 168 -2.48 -15.14 4.83
N THR A 169 -1.68 -14.27 5.43
CA THR A 169 -2.13 -13.16 6.26
C THR A 169 -2.12 -11.85 5.48
N ILE A 170 -3.24 -11.15 5.51
CA ILE A 170 -3.37 -9.79 5.01
C ILE A 170 -3.58 -8.82 6.17
N VAL A 171 -3.09 -7.61 6.01
CA VAL A 171 -3.14 -6.58 7.06
C VAL A 171 -3.62 -5.26 6.49
N PHE A 172 -4.50 -4.56 7.20
CA PHE A 172 -4.81 -3.16 6.91
C PHE A 172 -5.32 -2.43 8.15
N GLY A 173 -5.03 -1.13 8.23
CA GLY A 173 -5.46 -0.25 9.31
C GLY A 173 -4.62 1.01 9.34
N GLU A 174 -5.21 2.13 9.72
CA GLU A 174 -4.48 3.37 9.99
C GLU A 174 -3.90 3.31 11.40
N VAL A 175 -2.66 3.78 11.59
CA VAL A 175 -2.00 3.83 12.89
C VAL A 175 -1.86 5.26 13.35
N GLY A 176 -2.47 5.57 14.50
CA GLY A 176 -2.36 6.88 15.13
C GLY A 176 -1.11 7.04 16.00
N LEU A 177 -0.83 8.27 16.42
CA LEU A 177 0.37 8.62 17.23
C LEU A 177 0.35 8.02 18.64
N SER A 178 -0.85 7.68 19.16
CA SER A 178 -0.97 6.98 20.44
C SER A 178 -0.76 5.47 20.31
N GLY A 179 -0.55 4.96 19.10
CA GLY A 179 -0.42 3.54 18.80
C GLY A 179 -1.77 2.84 18.59
N GLU A 180 -2.87 3.61 18.55
CA GLU A 180 -4.19 3.09 18.22
C GLU A 180 -4.30 2.69 16.76
N VAL A 181 -5.07 1.65 16.48
CA VAL A 181 -5.41 1.22 15.11
C VAL A 181 -6.82 1.71 14.79
N ARG A 182 -6.93 2.58 13.80
CA ARG A 182 -8.16 3.26 13.41
C ARG A 182 -8.88 2.56 12.27
N ALA A 183 -10.19 2.79 12.20
CA ALA A 183 -11.03 2.33 11.12
C ALA A 183 -10.53 2.83 9.76
N VAL A 184 -10.76 2.01 8.74
CA VAL A 184 -10.53 2.35 7.34
C VAL A 184 -11.82 2.20 6.56
N ASN A 185 -11.87 2.84 5.40
CA ASN A 185 -13.03 2.72 4.51
C ASN A 185 -13.09 1.35 3.83
N MET A 186 -14.28 0.95 3.44
CA MET A 186 -14.57 -0.25 2.63
C MET A 186 -13.88 -1.54 3.13
N PRO A 187 -13.95 -1.88 4.43
CA PRO A 187 -13.27 -3.05 4.97
C PRO A 187 -13.77 -4.36 4.37
N GLU A 188 -15.06 -4.44 3.98
CA GLU A 188 -15.64 -5.63 3.36
C GLU A 188 -15.03 -5.92 2.00
N GLN A 189 -14.85 -4.90 1.16
CA GLN A 189 -14.24 -5.07 -0.16
C GLN A 189 -12.78 -5.53 -0.04
N ARG A 190 -12.04 -5.01 0.94
CA ARG A 190 -10.67 -5.42 1.22
C ARG A 190 -10.59 -6.90 1.60
N VAL A 191 -11.47 -7.34 2.49
CA VAL A 191 -11.55 -8.74 2.92
C VAL A 191 -12.03 -9.65 1.78
N ALA A 192 -13.01 -9.20 0.99
CA ALA A 192 -13.52 -9.97 -0.15
C ALA A 192 -12.41 -10.21 -1.19
N GLU A 193 -11.61 -9.20 -1.52
CA GLU A 193 -10.47 -9.35 -2.45
C GLU A 193 -9.41 -10.31 -1.89
N ALA A 194 -9.08 -10.17 -0.60
CA ALA A 194 -8.15 -11.09 0.06
C ALA A 194 -8.64 -12.53 0.02
N LYS A 195 -9.91 -12.78 0.33
CA LYS A 195 -10.53 -14.11 0.28
C LYS A 195 -10.51 -14.69 -1.13
N LYS A 196 -10.80 -13.88 -2.15
CA LYS A 196 -10.75 -14.28 -3.56
C LYS A 196 -9.35 -14.76 -3.97
N LEU A 197 -8.30 -14.19 -3.39
CA LEU A 197 -6.91 -14.53 -3.66
C LEU A 197 -6.34 -15.60 -2.71
N GLY A 198 -7.18 -16.24 -1.88
CA GLY A 198 -6.80 -17.37 -1.05
C GLY A 198 -6.14 -17.00 0.29
N PHE A 199 -6.25 -15.74 0.73
CA PHE A 199 -5.84 -15.37 2.09
C PHE A 199 -6.82 -15.94 3.13
N GLU A 200 -6.27 -16.43 4.24
CA GLU A 200 -7.02 -17.13 5.29
C GLU A 200 -7.16 -16.29 6.57
N THR A 201 -6.22 -15.38 6.79
CA THR A 201 -6.17 -14.52 7.99
C THR A 201 -6.19 -13.05 7.59
N CYS A 202 -7.01 -12.26 8.29
CA CYS A 202 -7.04 -10.81 8.11
C CYS A 202 -6.84 -10.12 9.46
N ILE A 203 -5.80 -9.29 9.55
CA ILE A 203 -5.55 -8.41 10.69
C ILE A 203 -6.07 -7.03 10.34
N LEU A 204 -7.10 -6.59 11.06
CA LEU A 204 -7.82 -5.34 10.76
C LEU A 204 -8.24 -4.63 12.05
N PRO A 205 -8.61 -3.33 11.99
CA PRO A 205 -9.08 -2.60 13.16
C PRO A 205 -10.32 -3.24 13.78
N GLU A 206 -10.36 -3.35 15.10
CA GLU A 206 -11.48 -3.94 15.84
C GLU A 206 -12.82 -3.32 15.47
N VAL A 207 -12.85 -2.00 15.28
CA VAL A 207 -14.06 -1.26 14.88
C VAL A 207 -14.61 -1.69 13.52
N CYS A 208 -13.76 -2.22 12.62
CA CYS A 208 -14.17 -2.75 11.31
C CYS A 208 -14.75 -4.18 11.41
N MET A 209 -14.50 -4.90 12.50
CA MET A 209 -14.92 -6.30 12.64
C MET A 209 -16.43 -6.48 12.58
N LYS A 210 -17.19 -5.52 13.09
CA LYS A 210 -18.65 -5.59 13.08
C LYS A 210 -19.21 -5.56 11.66
N THR A 211 -18.68 -4.67 10.83
CA THR A 211 -19.10 -4.50 9.44
C THR A 211 -18.74 -5.73 8.61
N VAL A 212 -17.48 -6.20 8.72
CA VAL A 212 -16.99 -7.38 8.01
C VAL A 212 -17.76 -8.65 8.36
N LYS A 213 -18.12 -8.86 9.63
CA LYS A 213 -18.93 -10.03 10.04
C LYS A 213 -20.32 -10.05 9.42
N LEU A 214 -20.93 -8.89 9.20
CA LEU A 214 -22.26 -8.80 8.56
C LEU A 214 -22.22 -9.16 7.07
N SER A 215 -21.08 -8.98 6.40
CA SER A 215 -20.91 -9.29 4.98
C SER A 215 -20.48 -10.73 4.68
N LEU A 216 -20.11 -11.50 5.71
CA LEU A 216 -19.67 -12.89 5.60
C LEU A 216 -20.80 -13.91 5.91
N ILE A 217 -21.98 -13.43 6.31
CA ILE A 217 -23.21 -14.20 6.50
C ILE A 217 -24.05 -14.14 5.21
#